data_e9f13f6d78de996277d76b344d916ec5
#
_entry.id   e9f13f6d78de996277d76b344d916ec5
#
_cell.length_a   1.000
_cell.length_b   1.000
_cell.length_c   1.000
_cell.angle_alpha   90.00
_cell.angle_beta   90.00
_cell.angle_gamma   90.00
#
_symmetry.space_group_name_H-M   'P 1'
#
loop_
_entity.id
_entity.type
_entity.pdbx_description
1 polymer ?
#
loop_
_entity_poly.entity_id
_entity_poly.type
_entity_poly.pdbx_seq_one_letter_code
_entity_poly.pdbx_strand_id
1 'polypeptide(L)'
;MNIINKYLVVCIFTIILASCGYHLRGSIDFEELDNVRLISDNRNSFSIMLDKRLMSNEQSNISQYPAIKIISVTSQKRQLSVNSSGRVDEYEITKTLNYQFIFSETNIFTEKLKASDSYDFNESQMQGTKEKEVITNNSIDRQLVRKLLSKF
;
A
#
# COMPACT_ATOMS: atom_id res chain seq x y z
N MET A 1 12.43 -54.55 10.41
CA MET A 1 12.06 -53.33 9.69
C MET A 1 13.28 -52.91 8.91
N ASN A 2 13.28 -53.12 7.58
CA ASN A 2 14.46 -53.02 6.72
C ASN A 2 14.98 -51.60 6.63
N ILE A 3 16.32 -51.46 6.62
CA ILE A 3 17.03 -50.16 6.49
C ILE A 3 16.50 -49.35 5.32
N ILE A 4 16.15 -49.99 4.21
CA ILE A 4 15.56 -49.40 3.01
C ILE A 4 14.24 -48.65 3.32
N ASN A 5 13.37 -49.21 4.16
CA ASN A 5 12.11 -48.57 4.55
C ASN A 5 12.32 -47.31 5.38
N LYS A 6 13.37 -47.24 6.20
CA LYS A 6 13.69 -46.00 6.94
C LYS A 6 14.12 -44.86 6.02
N TYR A 7 14.96 -45.16 5.04
CA TYR A 7 15.39 -44.13 4.07
C TYR A 7 14.25 -43.68 3.18
N LEU A 8 13.36 -44.60 2.79
CA LEU A 8 12.18 -44.26 1.98
C LEU A 8 11.24 -43.30 2.74
N VAL A 9 10.98 -43.55 4.01
CA VAL A 9 10.15 -42.68 4.87
C VAL A 9 10.76 -41.32 5.06
N VAL A 10 12.09 -41.22 5.25
CA VAL A 10 12.81 -39.93 5.36
C VAL A 10 12.74 -39.15 4.04
N CYS A 11 12.94 -39.80 2.89
CA CYS A 11 12.79 -39.15 1.59
C CYS A 11 11.39 -38.60 1.32
N ILE A 12 10.35 -39.37 1.65
CA ILE A 12 8.95 -38.92 1.51
C ILE A 12 8.68 -37.73 2.43
N PHE A 13 9.19 -37.76 3.66
CA PHE A 13 9.01 -36.65 4.62
C PHE A 13 9.72 -35.35 4.19
N THR A 14 10.91 -35.47 3.58
CA THR A 14 11.62 -34.29 3.04
C THR A 14 10.93 -33.68 1.81
N ILE A 15 10.31 -34.51 0.95
CA ILE A 15 9.55 -34.03 -0.21
C ILE A 15 8.27 -33.30 0.24
N ILE A 16 7.59 -33.75 1.30
CA ILE A 16 6.39 -33.09 1.86
C ILE A 16 6.76 -31.72 2.48
N LEU A 17 7.92 -31.61 3.13
CA LEU A 17 8.40 -30.34 3.69
C LEU A 17 8.83 -29.31 2.61
N ALA A 18 9.31 -29.77 1.47
CA ALA A 18 9.65 -28.92 0.32
C ALA A 18 8.40 -28.42 -0.45
N SER A 19 7.26 -29.09 -0.29
CA SER A 19 5.98 -28.74 -0.94
C SER A 19 5.25 -27.57 -0.30
N CYS A 20 5.70 -27.03 0.86
CA CYS A 20 5.22 -25.75 1.36
C CYS A 20 5.82 -24.62 0.52
N GLY A 21 5.25 -24.41 -0.65
CA GLY A 21 5.48 -23.23 -1.47
C GLY A 21 5.11 -22.00 -0.66
N TYR A 22 6.11 -21.37 -0.03
CA TYR A 22 5.97 -20.07 0.61
C TYR A 22 5.80 -19.03 -0.51
N HIS A 23 4.56 -18.89 -0.98
CA HIS A 23 4.20 -17.73 -1.80
C HIS A 23 4.33 -16.50 -0.92
N LEU A 24 5.33 -15.69 -1.21
CA LEU A 24 5.47 -14.36 -0.62
C LEU A 24 4.20 -13.58 -0.97
N ARG A 25 3.27 -13.52 -0.03
CA ARG A 25 2.01 -12.78 -0.16
C ARG A 25 2.36 -11.30 -0.27
N GLY A 26 2.51 -10.80 -1.49
CA GLY A 26 2.86 -9.38 -1.73
C GLY A 26 3.60 -9.08 -3.03
N SER A 27 3.95 -10.06 -3.85
CA SER A 27 4.26 -9.81 -5.24
C SER A 27 2.95 -9.69 -6.01
N ILE A 28 2.45 -8.49 -6.12
CA ILE A 28 1.45 -8.17 -7.14
C ILE A 28 2.23 -8.27 -8.44
N ASP A 29 1.87 -9.22 -9.31
CA ASP A 29 2.38 -9.27 -10.67
C ASP A 29 1.84 -8.03 -11.40
N PHE A 30 2.71 -7.05 -11.61
CA PHE A 30 2.39 -5.76 -12.19
C PHE A 30 2.28 -5.81 -13.73
N GLU A 31 2.31 -6.98 -14.35
CA GLU A 31 2.25 -7.12 -15.82
C GLU A 31 0.93 -6.57 -16.42
N GLU A 32 -0.17 -6.54 -15.65
CA GLU A 32 -1.44 -5.95 -16.11
C GLU A 32 -1.50 -4.42 -16.00
N LEU A 33 -0.57 -3.78 -15.30
CA LEU A 33 -0.56 -2.33 -15.07
C LEU A 33 0.34 -1.54 -16.03
N ASP A 34 0.98 -2.21 -16.99
CA ASP A 34 1.99 -1.63 -17.89
C ASP A 34 1.46 -0.49 -18.78
N ASN A 35 0.15 -0.27 -18.84
CA ASN A 35 -0.46 0.73 -19.70
C ASN A 35 -1.47 1.64 -18.99
N VAL A 36 -1.45 1.72 -17.66
CA VAL A 36 -2.40 2.56 -16.91
C VAL A 36 -1.90 3.99 -16.80
N ARG A 37 -2.66 4.94 -17.34
CA ARG A 37 -2.37 6.37 -17.26
C ARG A 37 -2.82 6.95 -15.92
N LEU A 38 -1.95 7.72 -15.26
CA LEU A 38 -2.33 8.50 -14.08
C LEU A 38 -2.78 9.91 -14.47
N ILE A 39 -3.97 10.32 -14.01
CA ILE A 39 -4.51 11.67 -14.13
C ILE A 39 -4.64 12.24 -12.71
N SER A 40 -3.86 13.27 -12.40
CA SER A 40 -3.90 13.93 -11.10
C SER A 40 -3.76 15.44 -11.28
N ASP A 41 -4.76 16.19 -10.82
CA ASP A 41 -4.75 17.66 -10.89
C ASP A 41 -3.83 18.27 -9.82
N ASN A 42 -3.57 17.55 -8.72
CA ASN A 42 -2.72 17.98 -7.62
C ASN A 42 -1.54 17.03 -7.40
N ARG A 43 -0.33 17.58 -7.51
CA ARG A 43 0.91 16.85 -7.21
C ARG A 43 1.13 16.79 -5.69
N ASN A 44 0.66 15.73 -5.06
CA ASN A 44 0.89 15.43 -3.65
C ASN A 44 1.81 14.20 -3.47
N SER A 45 2.25 13.94 -2.24
CA SER A 45 3.14 12.82 -1.90
C SER A 45 2.60 11.47 -2.43
N PHE A 46 1.29 11.22 -2.30
CA PHE A 46 0.64 10.01 -2.79
C PHE A 46 0.71 9.91 -4.31
N SER A 47 0.35 10.99 -5.06
CA SER A 47 0.35 10.96 -6.53
C SER A 47 1.76 10.77 -7.10
N ILE A 48 2.78 11.39 -6.49
CA ILE A 48 4.19 11.17 -6.87
C ILE A 48 4.62 9.73 -6.65
N MET A 49 4.21 9.14 -5.54
CA MET A 49 4.54 7.74 -5.20
C MET A 49 3.86 6.75 -6.15
N LEU A 50 2.59 7.01 -6.49
CA LEU A 50 1.84 6.21 -7.45
C LEU A 50 2.43 6.34 -8.86
N ASP A 51 2.74 7.56 -9.30
CA ASP A 51 3.36 7.87 -10.58
C ASP A 51 4.66 7.07 -10.79
N LYS A 52 5.55 7.10 -9.78
CA LYS A 52 6.79 6.31 -9.81
C LYS A 52 6.56 4.80 -9.92
N ARG A 53 5.46 4.30 -9.42
CA ARG A 53 5.12 2.87 -9.51
C ARG A 53 4.58 2.50 -10.88
N LEU A 54 3.79 3.39 -11.48
CA LEU A 54 3.23 3.19 -12.82
C LEU A 54 4.27 3.43 -13.93
N MET A 55 5.20 4.40 -13.74
CA MET A 55 6.27 4.73 -14.70
C MET A 55 7.47 3.78 -14.63
N SER A 56 7.53 2.84 -13.68
CA SER A 56 8.67 1.90 -13.59
C SER A 56 8.79 1.00 -14.82
N ASN A 57 7.78 0.97 -15.67
CA ASN A 57 7.79 0.31 -16.98
C ASN A 57 7.79 1.38 -18.08
N GLU A 58 8.98 1.83 -18.46
CA GLU A 58 9.18 2.74 -19.58
C GLU A 58 8.75 2.08 -20.90
N GLN A 59 7.51 2.32 -21.34
CA GLN A 59 7.14 2.16 -22.74
C GLN A 59 6.26 3.29 -23.22
N SER A 60 6.72 3.95 -24.26
CA SER A 60 6.32 5.22 -24.85
C SER A 60 5.01 5.24 -25.65
N ASN A 61 4.10 4.30 -25.42
CA ASN A 61 2.76 4.31 -26.03
C ASN A 61 1.68 4.20 -24.94
N ILE A 62 1.57 5.25 -24.11
CA ILE A 62 0.51 5.32 -23.11
C ILE A 62 -0.81 5.49 -23.86
N SER A 63 -1.59 4.42 -23.92
CA SER A 63 -2.96 4.45 -24.37
C SER A 63 -3.76 5.49 -23.55
N GLN A 64 -4.78 6.08 -24.14
CA GLN A 64 -5.69 6.99 -23.42
C GLN A 64 -6.41 6.26 -22.28
N TYR A 65 -6.62 4.97 -22.41
CA TYR A 65 -7.28 4.08 -21.45
C TYR A 65 -6.53 2.74 -21.32
N PRO A 66 -6.55 2.07 -20.15
CA PRO A 66 -7.21 2.48 -18.92
C PRO A 66 -6.48 3.62 -18.18
N ALA A 67 -7.22 4.40 -17.39
CA ALA A 67 -6.66 5.51 -16.62
C ALA A 67 -7.17 5.52 -15.18
N ILE A 68 -6.32 5.95 -14.25
CA ILE A 68 -6.68 6.25 -12.85
C ILE A 68 -6.69 7.77 -12.70
N LYS A 69 -7.86 8.33 -12.36
CA LYS A 69 -7.99 9.75 -12.04
C LYS A 69 -8.11 9.93 -10.54
N ILE A 70 -7.18 10.68 -9.94
CA ILE A 70 -7.24 11.05 -8.53
C ILE A 70 -8.14 12.28 -8.40
N ILE A 71 -9.24 12.13 -7.65
CA ILE A 71 -10.17 13.24 -7.38
C ILE A 71 -9.67 14.04 -6.19
N SER A 72 -9.41 13.36 -5.06
CA SER A 72 -8.92 14.01 -3.84
C SER A 72 -8.20 13.03 -2.90
N VAL A 73 -7.24 13.56 -2.18
CA VAL A 73 -6.63 12.89 -1.02
C VAL A 73 -6.84 13.80 0.19
N THR A 74 -7.63 13.36 1.15
CA THR A 74 -7.89 14.09 2.39
C THR A 74 -7.20 13.41 3.56
N SER A 75 -6.68 14.21 4.50
CA SER A 75 -6.02 13.74 5.71
C SER A 75 -6.74 14.27 6.94
N GLN A 76 -7.00 13.41 7.92
CA GLN A 76 -7.56 13.76 9.21
C GLN A 76 -6.61 13.26 10.30
N LYS A 77 -6.33 14.11 11.27
CA LYS A 77 -5.54 13.79 12.47
C LYS A 77 -6.43 13.86 13.68
N ARG A 78 -6.41 12.82 14.51
CA ARG A 78 -7.16 12.77 15.78
C ARG A 78 -6.26 12.30 16.91
N GLN A 79 -6.61 12.70 18.13
CA GLN A 79 -6.00 12.14 19.33
C GLN A 79 -6.50 10.69 19.49
N LEU A 80 -5.58 9.76 19.66
CA LEU A 80 -5.91 8.34 19.85
C LEU A 80 -5.88 7.97 21.32
N SER A 81 -4.89 8.45 22.06
CA SER A 81 -4.76 8.20 23.49
C SER A 81 -4.24 9.42 24.26
N VAL A 82 -4.49 9.41 25.56
CA VAL A 82 -3.96 10.37 26.54
C VAL A 82 -3.29 9.62 27.67
N ASN A 83 -2.22 10.18 28.21
CA ASN A 83 -1.51 9.62 29.37
C ASN A 83 -2.26 9.90 30.70
N SER A 84 -1.74 9.38 31.81
CA SER A 84 -2.32 9.55 33.15
C SER A 84 -2.43 11.01 33.61
N SER A 85 -1.69 11.93 32.98
CA SER A 85 -1.76 13.37 33.25
C SER A 85 -2.75 14.11 32.35
N GLY A 86 -3.53 13.40 31.51
CA GLY A 86 -4.50 13.98 30.58
C GLY A 86 -3.86 14.61 29.33
N ARG A 87 -2.57 14.44 29.11
CA ARG A 87 -1.87 14.91 27.91
C ARG A 87 -1.92 13.87 26.81
N VAL A 88 -1.94 14.35 25.56
CA VAL A 88 -1.93 13.45 24.38
C VAL A 88 -0.67 12.63 24.38
N ASP A 89 -0.83 11.32 24.19
CA ASP A 89 0.25 10.34 24.12
C ASP A 89 0.40 9.78 22.71
N GLU A 90 -0.69 9.73 21.95
CA GLU A 90 -0.70 9.17 20.60
C GLU A 90 -1.68 9.92 19.69
N TYR A 91 -1.26 10.12 18.42
CA TYR A 91 -2.12 10.61 17.35
C TYR A 91 -2.33 9.54 16.29
N GLU A 92 -3.54 9.46 15.76
CA GLU A 92 -3.85 8.72 14.55
C GLU A 92 -4.02 9.67 13.38
N ILE A 93 -3.46 9.29 12.24
CA ILE A 93 -3.69 9.94 10.96
C ILE A 93 -4.48 8.98 10.07
N THR A 94 -5.60 9.44 9.54
CA THR A 94 -6.39 8.71 8.54
C THR A 94 -6.37 9.48 7.24
N LYS A 95 -5.93 8.85 6.15
CA LYS A 95 -6.07 9.40 4.81
C LYS A 95 -7.16 8.69 4.04
N THR A 96 -7.91 9.47 3.29
CA THR A 96 -8.96 9.02 2.39
C THR A 96 -8.64 9.44 0.97
N LEU A 97 -8.53 8.46 0.08
CA LEU A 97 -8.35 8.64 -1.35
C LEU A 97 -9.71 8.46 -2.04
N ASN A 98 -10.16 9.46 -2.79
CA ASN A 98 -11.25 9.33 -3.74
C ASN A 98 -10.66 9.32 -5.15
N TYR A 99 -11.02 8.32 -5.94
CA TYR A 99 -10.47 8.14 -7.29
C TYR A 99 -11.50 7.58 -8.25
N GLN A 100 -11.24 7.76 -9.53
CA GLN A 100 -11.99 7.16 -10.62
C GLN A 100 -11.09 6.22 -11.40
N PHE A 101 -11.66 5.09 -11.75
CA PHE A 101 -11.11 4.16 -12.71
C PHE A 101 -11.81 4.35 -14.03
N ILE A 102 -11.08 4.65 -15.10
CA ILE A 102 -11.62 4.98 -16.41
C ILE A 102 -11.14 3.92 -17.39
N PHE A 103 -12.01 2.98 -17.73
CA PHE A 103 -11.73 1.93 -18.73
C PHE A 103 -12.01 2.38 -20.15
N SER A 104 -12.99 3.28 -20.32
CA SER A 104 -13.38 3.89 -21.59
C SER A 104 -14.15 5.18 -21.31
N GLU A 105 -14.52 5.93 -22.34
CA GLU A 105 -15.33 7.16 -22.22
C GLU A 105 -16.66 6.95 -21.50
N THR A 106 -17.25 5.76 -21.61
CA THR A 106 -18.57 5.42 -21.03
C THR A 106 -18.47 4.55 -19.79
N ASN A 107 -17.29 3.97 -19.50
CA ASN A 107 -17.10 3.03 -18.39
C ASN A 107 -16.17 3.62 -17.33
N ILE A 108 -16.78 4.33 -16.36
CA ILE A 108 -16.10 5.04 -15.28
C ILE A 108 -16.62 4.54 -13.94
N PHE A 109 -15.73 4.10 -13.06
CA PHE A 109 -16.03 3.70 -11.69
C PHE A 109 -15.41 4.69 -10.71
N THR A 110 -16.22 5.16 -9.75
CA THR A 110 -15.74 6.00 -8.66
C THR A 110 -15.68 5.19 -7.39
N GLU A 111 -14.51 5.15 -6.77
CA GLU A 111 -14.27 4.42 -5.53
C GLU A 111 -13.56 5.27 -4.48
N LYS A 112 -13.52 4.74 -3.26
CA LYS A 112 -12.91 5.36 -2.09
C LYS A 112 -12.08 4.35 -1.34
N LEU A 113 -10.84 4.71 -1.03
CA LEU A 113 -9.95 3.93 -0.15
C LEU A 113 -9.60 4.72 1.10
N LYS A 114 -9.43 3.99 2.20
CA LYS A 114 -8.94 4.55 3.46
C LYS A 114 -7.74 3.75 3.98
N ALA A 115 -6.80 4.46 4.55
CA ALA A 115 -5.72 3.89 5.35
C ALA A 115 -5.45 4.80 6.54
N SER A 116 -5.08 4.20 7.67
CA SER A 116 -4.72 4.91 8.89
C SER A 116 -3.50 4.27 9.53
N ASP A 117 -2.78 5.08 10.27
CA ASP A 117 -1.62 4.68 11.07
C ASP A 117 -1.47 5.67 12.22
N SER A 118 -0.76 5.28 13.27
CA SER A 118 -0.60 6.11 14.46
C SER A 118 0.87 6.35 14.80
N TYR A 119 1.13 7.36 15.63
CA TYR A 119 2.46 7.64 16.14
C TYR A 119 2.40 8.25 17.54
N ASP A 120 3.41 7.92 18.36
CA ASP A 120 3.55 8.48 19.70
C ASP A 120 3.89 9.96 19.64
N PHE A 121 3.22 10.74 20.45
CA PHE A 121 3.46 12.15 20.63
C PHE A 121 4.20 12.42 21.93
N ASN A 122 5.26 13.22 21.85
CA ASN A 122 6.02 13.63 23.04
C ASN A 122 6.31 15.13 22.96
N GLU A 123 5.69 15.91 23.86
CA GLU A 123 5.86 17.36 23.94
C GLU A 123 7.32 17.78 24.16
N SER A 124 8.08 17.00 24.92
CA SER A 124 9.50 17.29 25.21
C SER A 124 10.43 17.02 24.02
N GLN A 125 9.94 16.31 22.99
CA GLN A 125 10.68 15.90 21.80
C GLN A 125 9.95 16.31 20.51
N MET A 126 9.60 17.58 20.40
CA MET A 126 8.81 18.10 19.28
C MET A 126 9.40 17.79 17.91
N GLN A 127 10.72 17.83 17.76
CA GLN A 127 11.38 17.54 16.48
C GLN A 127 11.27 16.06 16.12
N GLY A 128 11.51 15.16 17.06
CA GLY A 128 11.31 13.71 16.84
C GLY A 128 9.85 13.36 16.57
N THR A 129 8.91 14.05 17.19
CA THR A 129 7.47 13.88 16.94
C THR A 129 7.08 14.28 15.52
N LYS A 130 7.63 15.40 15.00
CA LYS A 130 7.39 15.82 13.60
C LYS A 130 7.94 14.80 12.60
N GLU A 131 9.11 14.24 12.89
CA GLU A 131 9.70 13.20 12.04
C GLU A 131 8.83 11.93 12.02
N LYS A 132 8.35 11.47 13.18
CA LYS A 132 7.40 10.36 13.30
C LYS A 132 6.12 10.64 12.49
N GLU A 133 5.57 11.85 12.56
CA GLU A 133 4.41 12.25 11.77
C GLU A 133 4.66 12.14 10.26
N VAL A 134 5.82 12.56 9.77
CA VAL A 134 6.22 12.44 8.35
C VAL A 134 6.35 10.96 7.95
N ILE A 135 7.01 10.14 8.77
CA ILE A 135 7.18 8.71 8.53
C ILE A 135 5.81 8.02 8.46
N THR A 136 4.90 8.34 9.40
CA THR A 136 3.54 7.81 9.45
C THR A 136 2.74 8.21 8.21
N ASN A 137 2.81 9.48 7.80
CA ASN A 137 2.17 9.94 6.56
C ASN A 137 2.65 9.17 5.33
N ASN A 138 3.96 8.94 5.22
CA ASN A 138 4.55 8.17 4.12
C ASN A 138 4.17 6.68 4.18
N SER A 139 4.01 6.12 5.39
CA SER A 139 3.52 4.76 5.60
C SER A 139 2.09 4.61 5.08
N ILE A 140 1.21 5.55 5.41
CA ILE A 140 -0.19 5.58 4.95
C ILE A 140 -0.26 5.71 3.42
N ASP A 141 0.56 6.57 2.81
CA ASP A 141 0.61 6.72 1.36
C ASP A 141 1.02 5.41 0.67
N ARG A 142 2.03 4.70 1.21
CA ARG A 142 2.40 3.36 0.72
C ARG A 142 1.29 2.33 0.87
N GLN A 143 0.53 2.38 1.96
CA GLN A 143 -0.62 1.50 2.17
C GLN A 143 -1.73 1.78 1.17
N LEU A 144 -2.04 3.05 0.90
CA LEU A 144 -3.04 3.45 -0.11
C LEU A 144 -2.63 3.01 -1.51
N VAL A 145 -1.36 3.21 -1.89
CA VAL A 145 -0.83 2.75 -3.19
C VAL A 145 -0.99 1.24 -3.33
N ARG A 146 -0.58 0.45 -2.30
CA ARG A 146 -0.75 -1.02 -2.33
C ARG A 146 -2.21 -1.42 -2.42
N LYS A 147 -3.11 -0.80 -1.64
CA LYS A 147 -4.55 -1.07 -1.69
C LYS A 147 -5.17 -0.72 -3.04
N LEU A 148 -4.71 0.37 -3.67
CA LEU A 148 -5.17 0.76 -4.99
C LEU A 148 -4.72 -0.27 -6.03
N LEU A 149 -3.43 -0.60 -6.05
CA LEU A 149 -2.85 -1.55 -7.00
C LEU A 149 -3.36 -2.99 -6.83
N SER A 150 -3.79 -3.39 -5.63
CA SER A 150 -4.39 -4.71 -5.39
C SER A 150 -5.84 -4.85 -5.86
N LYS A 151 -6.41 -3.80 -6.44
CA LYS A 151 -7.74 -3.80 -7.04
C LYS A 151 -7.73 -4.23 -8.52
N PHE A 152 -6.54 -4.32 -9.08
CA PHE A 152 -6.26 -4.78 -10.43
C PHE A 152 -5.70 -6.19 -10.40
#